data_3060bd5831231777dab29e99e3faba47
#
_entry.id   3060bd5831231777dab29e99e3faba47
#
_cell.length_a   1.000
_cell.length_b   1.000
_cell.length_c   1.000
_cell.angle_alpha   90.00
_cell.angle_beta   90.00
_cell.angle_gamma   90.00
#
_symmetry.space_group_name_H-M   'P 1'
#
loop_
_entity.id
_entity.type
_entity.pdbx_description
1 polymer ?
#
loop_
_entity_poly.entity_id
_entity_poly.type
_entity_poly.pdbx_seq_one_letter_code
_entity_poly.pdbx_strand_id
1 'polypeptide(L)'
;MSRQSRFAAAVAIGAATVLALSACTSGGGDAGEEAGAAPVTEGKLTIATGEPAYAPWVIDDAPESGEGFEAAVAYAVAEELGFAKGDVEWVRTSFDAAIAPGPKDFDLNIQQFSVSEERERAVDFSTPYYETTQAVVAAGGTEAAEATSIADLKDAALGVASGTTSLTVAEDVIAPNTDLQVFNSVDDAVAALQNGTIDALVTDLPGAFYVRDAQLDDGVIVGQLDSAEGGDEFAFVLPKDSSLTADVSEAVDTLRENGTLDDLAAEWIADQGAPVLK
;
A
#
# COMPACT_ATOMS: atom_id res chain seq x y z
N MET A 1 -0.30 -62.15 -55.52
CA MET A 1 0.99 -62.73 -55.94
C MET A 1 1.95 -62.28 -54.83
N SER A 2 2.21 -63.14 -53.88
CA SER A 2 3.33 -64.10 -53.71
C SER A 2 4.60 -63.31 -53.36
N ARG A 3 5.35 -63.52 -52.30
CA ARG A 3 5.70 -64.63 -51.39
C ARG A 3 6.61 -64.03 -50.32
N GLN A 4 6.44 -64.20 -49.05
CA GLN A 4 7.03 -65.20 -48.15
C GLN A 4 8.56 -65.40 -48.29
N SER A 5 9.29 -65.20 -47.19
CA SER A 5 10.10 -66.16 -46.43
C SER A 5 11.00 -65.43 -45.45
N ARG A 6 10.93 -65.58 -44.18
CA ARG A 6 11.35 -66.65 -43.21
C ARG A 6 12.88 -66.93 -43.23
N PHE A 7 13.45 -66.72 -42.04
CA PHE A 7 14.29 -67.60 -41.17
C PHE A 7 15.16 -66.66 -40.31
N ALA A 8 15.14 -66.59 -39.05
CA ALA A 8 15.27 -67.55 -37.95
C ALA A 8 16.73 -67.69 -37.46
N ALA A 9 16.83 -67.48 -36.15
CA ALA A 9 17.72 -68.12 -35.17
C ALA A 9 19.19 -67.63 -35.16
N ALA A 10 19.90 -67.51 -34.05
CA ALA A 10 19.79 -67.94 -32.67
C ALA A 10 20.97 -67.35 -31.87
N VAL A 11 20.72 -67.05 -30.56
CA VAL A 11 21.47 -67.47 -29.37
C VAL A 11 22.96 -67.18 -29.23
N ALA A 12 23.33 -66.44 -28.15
CA ALA A 12 24.13 -66.84 -27.00
C ALA A 12 24.51 -65.61 -26.14
N ILE A 13 24.03 -65.49 -24.94
CA ILE A 13 24.63 -65.78 -23.64
C ILE A 13 25.97 -65.05 -23.41
N GLY A 14 25.94 -64.15 -22.47
CA GLY A 14 27.12 -63.56 -21.81
C GLY A 14 26.69 -62.71 -20.59
N ALA A 15 26.64 -63.37 -19.46
CA ALA A 15 26.44 -62.75 -18.16
C ALA A 15 27.71 -62.03 -17.70
N ALA A 16 27.60 -60.87 -17.24
CA ALA A 16 28.56 -60.26 -16.28
C ALA A 16 27.87 -59.28 -15.36
N THR A 17 27.65 -59.73 -14.19
CA THR A 17 27.27 -59.06 -12.98
C THR A 17 28.36 -58.05 -12.56
N VAL A 18 28.01 -56.79 -12.37
CA VAL A 18 28.73 -55.96 -11.44
C VAL A 18 27.69 -55.19 -10.62
N LEU A 19 27.55 -55.62 -9.39
CA LEU A 19 26.95 -54.88 -8.30
C LEU A 19 27.90 -53.75 -7.95
N ALA A 20 27.41 -52.55 -8.02
CA ALA A 20 27.93 -51.44 -7.22
C ALA A 20 26.78 -50.89 -6.37
N LEU A 21 26.75 -51.34 -5.14
CA LEU A 21 26.07 -50.68 -4.07
C LEU A 21 26.74 -49.33 -3.84
N SER A 22 25.97 -48.28 -3.97
CA SER A 22 26.26 -47.04 -3.28
C SER A 22 24.97 -46.62 -2.55
N ALA A 23 24.89 -47.14 -1.36
CA ALA A 23 24.03 -46.54 -0.33
C ALA A 23 24.62 -45.17 0.03
N CYS A 24 23.89 -44.12 -0.21
CA CYS A 24 23.99 -42.90 0.53
C CYS A 24 22.65 -42.70 1.18
N THR A 25 22.59 -43.09 2.35
CA THR A 25 22.19 -42.48 3.60
C THR A 25 21.46 -41.16 3.38
N SER A 26 20.18 -41.25 3.59
CA SER A 26 19.50 -40.71 4.77
C SER A 26 19.81 -39.25 5.09
N GLY A 27 18.87 -38.59 5.15
CA GLY A 27 18.75 -37.61 6.19
C GLY A 27 18.30 -36.29 5.69
N GLY A 28 17.21 -36.10 6.08
CA GLY A 28 16.88 -34.77 6.49
C GLY A 28 15.76 -34.15 5.72
N GLY A 29 14.72 -34.09 6.44
CA GLY A 29 13.88 -32.94 6.52
C GLY A 29 13.32 -32.49 5.17
N ASP A 30 12.25 -33.08 4.84
CA ASP A 30 11.18 -32.42 4.13
C ASP A 30 10.68 -31.31 5.10
N ALA A 31 11.46 -30.22 5.19
CA ALA A 31 10.88 -28.93 5.52
C ALA A 31 10.08 -28.58 4.29
N GLY A 32 8.79 -28.75 4.37
CA GLY A 32 7.90 -28.14 3.40
C GLY A 32 8.28 -26.67 3.29
N GLU A 33 8.99 -26.31 2.23
CA GLU A 33 8.92 -24.97 1.71
C GLU A 33 7.45 -24.79 1.36
N GLU A 34 6.73 -24.14 2.21
CA GLU A 34 5.49 -23.49 1.81
C GLU A 34 5.92 -22.57 0.68
N ALA A 35 5.55 -22.96 -0.54
CA ALA A 35 5.83 -22.18 -1.72
C ALA A 35 4.98 -20.91 -1.62
N GLY A 36 5.54 -19.89 -0.99
CA GLY A 36 5.02 -18.54 -1.07
C GLY A 36 4.94 -18.16 -2.55
N ALA A 37 4.01 -17.29 -2.89
CA ALA A 37 3.84 -16.86 -4.26
C ALA A 37 5.18 -16.34 -4.80
N ALA A 38 5.59 -16.87 -5.97
CA ALA A 38 6.79 -16.37 -6.64
C ALA A 38 6.61 -14.88 -6.99
N PRO A 39 7.70 -14.08 -7.04
CA PRO A 39 7.60 -12.68 -7.44
C PRO A 39 6.94 -12.55 -8.81
N VAL A 40 6.19 -11.47 -9.01
CA VAL A 40 5.46 -11.19 -10.26
C VAL A 40 6.40 -11.24 -11.47
N THR A 41 7.59 -10.69 -11.32
CA THR A 41 8.65 -10.73 -12.34
C THR A 41 9.91 -11.37 -11.74
N GLU A 42 10.43 -12.43 -12.37
CA GLU A 42 11.64 -13.10 -11.89
C GLU A 42 12.84 -12.15 -11.79
N GLY A 43 13.45 -12.09 -10.61
CA GLY A 43 14.61 -11.25 -10.33
C GLY A 43 14.30 -9.74 -10.20
N LYS A 44 13.03 -9.37 -10.12
CA LYS A 44 12.57 -8.00 -9.91
C LYS A 44 11.67 -7.91 -8.68
N LEU A 45 11.57 -6.72 -8.13
CA LEU A 45 10.57 -6.36 -7.13
C LEU A 45 9.55 -5.43 -7.81
N THR A 46 8.33 -5.91 -7.98
CA THR A 46 7.24 -5.14 -8.60
C THR A 46 6.49 -4.37 -7.51
N ILE A 47 6.63 -3.05 -7.51
CA ILE A 47 5.97 -2.18 -6.52
C ILE A 47 4.85 -1.39 -7.19
N ALA A 48 3.65 -1.45 -6.61
CA ALA A 48 2.51 -0.67 -7.07
C ALA A 48 2.34 0.61 -6.26
N THR A 49 1.82 1.65 -6.91
CA THR A 49 1.32 2.87 -6.28
C THR A 49 0.12 3.43 -7.03
N GLY A 50 -0.46 4.51 -6.55
CA GLY A 50 -1.66 5.14 -7.13
C GLY A 50 -1.46 5.70 -8.55
N GLU A 51 -2.57 5.94 -9.22
CA GLU A 51 -2.62 6.63 -10.50
C GLU A 51 -3.73 7.69 -10.50
N PRO A 52 -3.36 8.96 -10.35
CA PRO A 52 -2.01 9.47 -10.09
C PRO A 52 -1.57 9.28 -8.62
N ALA A 53 -0.26 9.41 -8.38
CA ALA A 53 0.33 9.50 -7.06
C ALA A 53 0.75 10.96 -6.78
N TYR A 54 0.57 11.43 -5.53
CA TYR A 54 0.68 12.84 -5.19
C TYR A 54 1.79 13.14 -4.18
N ALA A 55 2.28 14.37 -4.23
CA ALA A 55 3.11 14.91 -3.16
C ALA A 55 2.30 14.97 -1.84
N PRO A 56 2.94 14.78 -0.68
CA PRO A 56 4.38 14.57 -0.49
C PRO A 56 4.83 13.10 -0.64
N TRP A 57 3.91 12.21 -0.99
CA TRP A 57 4.14 10.76 -1.07
C TRP A 57 4.99 10.37 -2.28
N VAL A 58 4.66 10.91 -3.45
CA VAL A 58 5.39 10.76 -4.70
C VAL A 58 5.43 12.11 -5.39
N ILE A 59 6.62 12.60 -5.72
CA ILE A 59 6.78 13.88 -6.40
C ILE A 59 6.56 13.71 -7.91
N ASP A 60 5.88 14.68 -8.52
CA ASP A 60 5.62 14.76 -9.96
C ASP A 60 4.99 13.49 -10.58
N ASP A 61 4.26 12.70 -9.78
CA ASP A 61 3.68 11.42 -10.21
C ASP A 61 4.73 10.46 -10.82
N ALA A 62 5.97 10.52 -10.32
CA ALA A 62 7.12 9.79 -10.83
C ALA A 62 7.80 8.93 -9.74
N PRO A 63 7.19 7.80 -9.30
CA PRO A 63 7.73 6.97 -8.22
C PRO A 63 9.11 6.40 -8.53
N GLU A 64 9.44 6.19 -9.81
CA GLU A 64 10.76 5.73 -10.26
C GLU A 64 11.88 6.73 -9.97
N SER A 65 11.56 7.99 -9.73
CA SER A 65 12.55 8.99 -9.29
C SER A 65 13.12 8.66 -7.91
N GLY A 66 12.29 8.11 -7.03
CA GLY A 66 12.55 7.92 -5.62
C GLY A 66 12.36 9.21 -4.80
N GLU A 67 11.73 10.24 -5.42
CA GLU A 67 11.41 11.50 -4.76
C GLU A 67 9.99 11.46 -4.19
N GLY A 68 9.86 11.88 -2.93
CA GLY A 68 8.66 11.76 -2.11
C GLY A 68 8.76 10.65 -1.08
N PHE A 69 8.01 10.80 0.02
CA PHE A 69 8.15 9.93 1.19
C PHE A 69 7.98 8.44 0.85
N GLU A 70 6.86 8.07 0.23
CA GLU A 70 6.59 6.66 -0.09
C GLU A 70 7.49 6.12 -1.19
N ALA A 71 7.85 6.93 -2.19
CA ALA A 71 8.80 6.52 -3.21
C ALA A 71 10.19 6.23 -2.58
N ALA A 72 10.63 7.07 -1.64
CA ALA A 72 11.89 6.88 -0.92
C ALA A 72 11.85 5.67 0.02
N VAL A 73 10.77 5.49 0.79
CA VAL A 73 10.56 4.32 1.67
C VAL A 73 10.55 3.03 0.85
N ALA A 74 9.88 3.01 -0.30
CA ALA A 74 9.82 1.84 -1.18
C ALA A 74 11.22 1.41 -1.66
N TYR A 75 12.06 2.36 -2.07
CA TYR A 75 13.44 2.05 -2.45
C TYR A 75 14.32 1.64 -1.28
N ALA A 76 14.13 2.23 -0.09
CA ALA A 76 14.86 1.82 1.11
C ALA A 76 14.51 0.37 1.51
N VAL A 77 13.23 -0.01 1.46
CA VAL A 77 12.79 -1.40 1.69
C VAL A 77 13.32 -2.33 0.60
N ALA A 78 13.31 -1.93 -0.66
CA ALA A 78 13.88 -2.73 -1.76
C ALA A 78 15.38 -3.01 -1.55
N GLU A 79 16.14 -2.03 -1.06
CA GLU A 79 17.58 -2.18 -0.75
C GLU A 79 17.78 -3.17 0.41
N GLU A 80 17.00 -3.08 1.50
CA GLU A 80 17.05 -4.04 2.61
C GLU A 80 16.70 -5.47 2.16
N LEU A 81 15.79 -5.62 1.21
CA LEU A 81 15.46 -6.91 0.57
C LEU A 81 16.51 -7.39 -0.43
N GLY A 82 17.57 -6.60 -0.69
CA GLY A 82 18.68 -6.94 -1.60
C GLY A 82 18.44 -6.60 -3.07
N PHE A 83 17.40 -5.84 -3.41
CA PHE A 83 17.15 -5.37 -4.77
C PHE A 83 17.86 -4.05 -5.03
N ALA A 84 18.60 -3.94 -6.12
CA ALA A 84 19.12 -2.67 -6.58
C ALA A 84 17.99 -1.79 -7.15
N LYS A 85 18.15 -0.46 -7.16
CA LYS A 85 17.14 0.47 -7.71
C LYS A 85 16.70 0.10 -9.14
N GLY A 86 17.59 -0.42 -9.98
CA GLY A 86 17.28 -0.87 -11.35
C GLY A 86 16.52 -2.20 -11.44
N ASP A 87 16.33 -2.88 -10.30
CA ASP A 87 15.58 -4.13 -10.21
C ASP A 87 14.18 -3.91 -9.63
N VAL A 88 13.82 -2.67 -9.30
CA VAL A 88 12.47 -2.26 -8.94
C VAL A 88 11.69 -1.89 -10.20
N GLU A 89 10.52 -2.49 -10.35
CA GLU A 89 9.55 -2.17 -11.41
C GLU A 89 8.31 -1.54 -10.79
N TRP A 90 7.92 -0.36 -11.27
CA TRP A 90 6.72 0.31 -10.81
C TRP A 90 5.52 0.00 -11.69
N VAL A 91 4.40 -0.31 -11.05
CA VAL A 91 3.09 -0.46 -11.70
C VAL A 91 2.07 0.46 -11.04
N ARG A 92 0.96 0.72 -11.73
CA ARG A 92 -0.09 1.59 -11.24
C ARG A 92 -1.35 0.80 -10.95
N THR A 93 -2.00 1.10 -9.83
CA THR A 93 -3.27 0.47 -9.46
C THR A 93 -4.17 1.46 -8.74
N SER A 94 -5.48 1.27 -8.87
CA SER A 94 -6.41 2.06 -8.06
C SER A 94 -6.39 1.59 -6.60
N PHE A 95 -6.75 2.49 -5.70
CA PHE A 95 -6.83 2.20 -4.26
C PHE A 95 -7.69 0.96 -3.97
N ASP A 96 -8.92 0.93 -4.50
CA ASP A 96 -9.85 -0.18 -4.29
C ASP A 96 -9.33 -1.51 -4.86
N ALA A 97 -8.67 -1.49 -6.03
CA ALA A 97 -8.13 -2.71 -6.64
C ALA A 97 -6.97 -3.30 -5.83
N ALA A 98 -6.17 -2.45 -5.19
CA ALA A 98 -5.06 -2.89 -4.37
C ALA A 98 -5.51 -3.71 -3.15
N ILE A 99 -6.61 -3.31 -2.48
CA ILE A 99 -7.14 -3.98 -1.29
C ILE A 99 -8.25 -4.99 -1.60
N ALA A 100 -8.71 -5.12 -2.86
CA ALA A 100 -9.72 -6.10 -3.23
C ALA A 100 -9.20 -7.53 -3.06
N PRO A 101 -10.05 -8.52 -2.71
CA PRO A 101 -9.64 -9.91 -2.68
C PRO A 101 -9.20 -10.42 -4.05
N GLY A 102 -8.20 -11.33 -4.09
CA GLY A 102 -7.78 -12.02 -5.30
C GLY A 102 -6.33 -11.75 -5.71
N PRO A 103 -5.91 -12.30 -6.86
CA PRO A 103 -4.54 -12.15 -7.35
C PRO A 103 -4.17 -10.69 -7.58
N LYS A 104 -2.90 -10.37 -7.38
CA LYS A 104 -2.31 -9.05 -7.60
C LYS A 104 -1.26 -9.13 -8.71
N ASP A 105 -1.04 -8.02 -9.38
CA ASP A 105 0.00 -7.81 -10.39
C ASP A 105 1.23 -7.07 -9.83
N PHE A 106 1.37 -7.07 -8.51
CA PHE A 106 2.47 -6.49 -7.75
C PHE A 106 2.91 -7.42 -6.61
N ASP A 107 4.17 -7.26 -6.20
CA ASP A 107 4.71 -7.89 -5.01
C ASP A 107 4.40 -7.08 -3.75
N LEU A 108 4.53 -5.75 -3.85
CA LEU A 108 4.24 -4.76 -2.80
C LEU A 108 3.39 -3.63 -3.38
N ASN A 109 2.55 -3.03 -2.54
CA ASN A 109 1.90 -1.76 -2.85
C ASN A 109 2.10 -0.77 -1.71
N ILE A 110 2.41 0.48 -2.07
CA ILE A 110 2.58 1.60 -1.14
C ILE A 110 1.74 2.78 -1.63
N GLN A 111 0.68 3.10 -0.88
CA GLN A 111 -0.33 4.09 -1.28
C GLN A 111 -1.20 4.50 -0.08
N GLN A 112 -0.58 4.92 1.02
CA GLN A 112 -1.25 5.39 2.25
C GLN A 112 -2.32 4.42 2.77
N PHE A 113 -2.05 3.10 2.74
CA PHE A 113 -2.99 2.11 3.24
C PHE A 113 -2.90 1.97 4.75
N SER A 114 -3.95 2.40 5.44
CA SER A 114 -4.12 2.13 6.86
C SER A 114 -4.40 0.65 7.09
N VAL A 115 -3.73 0.06 8.08
CA VAL A 115 -4.00 -1.31 8.53
C VAL A 115 -5.41 -1.37 9.14
N SER A 116 -6.19 -2.36 8.78
CA SER A 116 -7.48 -2.63 9.40
C SER A 116 -7.84 -4.12 9.33
N GLU A 117 -8.59 -4.61 10.34
CA GLU A 117 -9.07 -6.00 10.38
C GLU A 117 -9.90 -6.39 9.14
N GLU A 118 -10.60 -5.42 8.54
CA GLU A 118 -11.39 -5.66 7.33
C GLU A 118 -10.48 -5.94 6.14
N ARG A 119 -9.47 -5.10 5.93
CA ARG A 119 -8.51 -5.23 4.82
C ARG A 119 -7.62 -6.46 4.98
N GLU A 120 -7.23 -6.82 6.20
CA GLU A 120 -6.41 -8.01 6.49
C GLU A 120 -7.07 -9.34 6.08
N ARG A 121 -8.39 -9.34 5.88
CA ARG A 121 -9.09 -10.53 5.33
C ARG A 121 -8.79 -10.77 3.86
N ALA A 122 -8.40 -9.74 3.13
CA ALA A 122 -8.23 -9.77 1.67
C ALA A 122 -6.76 -9.67 1.23
N VAL A 123 -5.93 -9.01 2.03
CA VAL A 123 -4.52 -8.73 1.75
C VAL A 123 -3.68 -8.94 3.00
N ASP A 124 -2.36 -8.98 2.85
CA ASP A 124 -1.43 -8.90 3.97
C ASP A 124 -0.88 -7.48 4.09
N PHE A 125 -0.44 -7.13 5.31
CA PHE A 125 0.23 -5.89 5.61
C PHE A 125 1.62 -6.15 6.19
N SER A 126 2.56 -5.26 5.89
CA SER A 126 3.82 -5.19 6.63
C SER A 126 3.61 -4.54 7.99
N THR A 127 4.69 -4.50 8.81
CA THR A 127 4.77 -3.52 9.90
C THR A 127 4.56 -2.12 9.33
N PRO A 128 3.82 -1.21 10.03
CA PRO A 128 3.56 0.14 9.54
C PRO A 128 4.85 0.94 9.33
N TYR A 129 4.95 1.69 8.23
CA TYR A 129 6.09 2.59 7.96
C TYR A 129 5.83 4.05 8.40
N TYR A 130 4.58 4.42 8.67
CA TYR A 130 4.19 5.78 9.05
C TYR A 130 2.91 5.76 9.89
N GLU A 131 2.77 6.76 10.78
CA GLU A 131 1.55 7.00 11.55
C GLU A 131 1.05 8.42 11.29
N THR A 132 -0.25 8.58 11.13
CA THR A 132 -0.88 9.89 10.89
C THR A 132 -2.25 9.98 11.54
N THR A 133 -2.88 11.15 11.47
CA THR A 133 -4.25 11.39 11.90
C THR A 133 -5.10 11.83 10.72
N GLN A 134 -6.42 11.73 10.87
CA GLN A 134 -7.36 12.32 9.93
C GLN A 134 -7.48 13.82 10.19
N ALA A 135 -7.74 14.58 9.13
CA ALA A 135 -7.91 16.04 9.22
C ALA A 135 -9.06 16.52 8.32
N VAL A 136 -9.55 17.69 8.65
CA VAL A 136 -10.55 18.41 7.87
C VAL A 136 -9.89 19.59 7.18
N VAL A 137 -9.99 19.63 5.84
CA VAL A 137 -9.59 20.77 5.02
C VAL A 137 -10.82 21.39 4.37
N ALA A 138 -10.97 22.70 4.46
CA ALA A 138 -12.12 23.44 3.94
C ALA A 138 -11.70 24.47 2.91
N ALA A 139 -12.62 24.81 2.00
CA ALA A 139 -12.46 25.97 1.15
C ALA A 139 -12.64 27.26 1.96
N GLY A 140 -11.79 28.26 1.72
CA GLY A 140 -11.88 29.55 2.41
C GLY A 140 -13.23 30.22 2.20
N GLY A 141 -13.70 30.93 3.25
CA GLY A 141 -14.97 31.64 3.21
C GLY A 141 -16.22 30.80 3.40
N THR A 142 -16.09 29.48 3.61
CA THR A 142 -17.20 28.61 4.03
C THR A 142 -17.38 28.65 5.55
N GLU A 143 -18.57 28.28 6.05
CA GLU A 143 -18.79 28.15 7.49
C GLU A 143 -17.90 27.04 8.08
N ALA A 144 -17.60 25.99 7.29
CA ALA A 144 -16.70 24.93 7.70
C ALA A 144 -15.25 25.43 7.95
N ALA A 145 -14.78 26.42 7.19
CA ALA A 145 -13.44 27.03 7.40
C ALA A 145 -13.32 27.80 8.71
N GLU A 146 -14.43 28.26 9.29
CA GLU A 146 -14.50 28.97 10.56
C GLU A 146 -14.77 28.03 11.77
N ALA A 147 -14.95 26.74 11.50
CA ALA A 147 -15.24 25.75 12.54
C ALA A 147 -14.06 25.63 13.52
N THR A 148 -14.38 25.50 14.80
CA THR A 148 -13.41 25.37 15.90
C THR A 148 -13.64 24.11 16.74
N SER A 149 -14.73 23.42 16.44
CA SER A 149 -15.11 22.17 17.11
C SER A 149 -15.76 21.19 16.12
N ILE A 150 -15.81 19.91 16.50
CA ILE A 150 -16.52 18.88 15.75
C ILE A 150 -18.01 19.25 15.57
N ALA A 151 -18.60 19.88 16.58
CA ALA A 151 -20.00 20.27 16.55
C ALA A 151 -20.33 21.28 15.43
N ASP A 152 -19.37 22.15 15.10
CA ASP A 152 -19.52 23.18 14.05
C ASP A 152 -19.52 22.56 12.64
N LEU A 153 -19.00 21.34 12.49
CA LEU A 153 -18.90 20.63 11.20
C LEU A 153 -20.16 19.79 10.89
N LYS A 154 -21.05 19.59 11.86
CA LYS A 154 -22.17 18.63 11.71
C LYS A 154 -23.18 18.99 10.62
N ASP A 155 -23.35 20.27 10.35
CA ASP A 155 -24.27 20.76 9.32
C ASP A 155 -23.58 21.11 7.99
N ALA A 156 -22.23 20.97 7.93
CA ALA A 156 -21.45 21.22 6.73
C ALA A 156 -21.65 20.09 5.68
N ALA A 157 -21.55 20.44 4.41
CA ALA A 157 -21.50 19.47 3.33
C ALA A 157 -20.08 18.85 3.28
N LEU A 158 -19.93 17.68 3.90
CA LEU A 158 -18.64 17.00 4.01
C LEU A 158 -18.45 15.99 2.88
N GLY A 159 -17.23 15.95 2.31
CA GLY A 159 -16.81 14.99 1.33
C GLY A 159 -15.74 14.06 1.85
N VAL A 160 -15.75 12.81 1.36
CA VAL A 160 -14.77 11.77 1.66
C VAL A 160 -14.53 10.88 0.44
N ALA A 161 -13.39 10.24 0.34
CA ALA A 161 -13.17 9.21 -0.66
C ALA A 161 -13.71 7.84 -0.18
N SER A 162 -14.26 7.05 -1.09
CA SER A 162 -14.75 5.71 -0.81
C SER A 162 -13.63 4.75 -0.39
N GLY A 163 -13.94 3.78 0.46
CA GLY A 163 -13.01 2.75 0.89
C GLY A 163 -11.89 3.22 1.82
N THR A 164 -11.85 4.50 2.22
CA THR A 164 -10.85 5.08 3.11
C THR A 164 -11.29 5.04 4.58
N THR A 165 -10.31 5.09 5.49
CA THR A 165 -10.56 5.29 6.93
C THR A 165 -11.17 6.66 7.22
N SER A 166 -10.93 7.66 6.34
CA SER A 166 -11.54 8.99 6.41
C SER A 166 -13.07 8.93 6.41
N LEU A 167 -13.67 8.01 5.64
CA LEU A 167 -15.11 7.80 5.62
C LEU A 167 -15.60 7.34 7.01
N THR A 168 -14.99 6.29 7.56
CA THR A 168 -15.35 5.77 8.89
C THR A 168 -15.16 6.83 9.98
N VAL A 169 -14.04 7.56 9.97
CA VAL A 169 -13.78 8.62 10.96
C VAL A 169 -14.77 9.77 10.82
N ALA A 170 -15.15 10.16 9.59
CA ALA A 170 -16.16 11.18 9.39
C ALA A 170 -17.55 10.75 9.93
N GLU A 171 -17.92 9.48 9.72
CA GLU A 171 -19.17 8.91 10.23
C GLU A 171 -19.19 8.81 11.76
N ASP A 172 -18.12 8.32 12.37
CA ASP A 172 -18.08 7.98 13.79
C ASP A 172 -17.70 9.19 14.68
N VAL A 173 -16.75 10.02 14.22
CA VAL A 173 -16.21 11.14 15.04
C VAL A 173 -16.98 12.42 14.78
N ILE A 174 -17.19 12.81 13.51
CA ILE A 174 -17.98 14.02 13.21
C ILE A 174 -19.46 13.71 13.38
N ALA A 175 -19.91 12.54 12.96
CA ALA A 175 -21.30 12.12 12.99
C ALA A 175 -22.23 13.21 12.43
N PRO A 176 -22.10 13.58 11.15
CA PRO A 176 -22.76 14.73 10.56
C PRO A 176 -24.28 14.55 10.56
N ASN A 177 -25.02 15.65 10.58
CA ASN A 177 -26.47 15.66 10.48
C ASN A 177 -26.99 15.46 9.05
N THR A 178 -26.10 15.66 8.06
CA THR A 178 -26.36 15.48 6.63
C THR A 178 -25.60 14.27 6.11
N ASP A 179 -26.06 13.68 5.01
CA ASP A 179 -25.37 12.55 4.38
C ASP A 179 -23.99 13.00 3.88
N LEU A 180 -22.95 12.20 4.17
CA LEU A 180 -21.61 12.39 3.60
C LEU A 180 -21.66 12.24 2.09
N GLN A 181 -20.97 13.09 1.37
CA GLN A 181 -20.75 12.94 -0.06
C GLN A 181 -19.52 12.07 -0.31
N VAL A 182 -19.78 10.85 -0.78
CA VAL A 182 -18.74 9.85 -1.02
C VAL A 182 -18.32 9.91 -2.49
N PHE A 183 -17.03 10.09 -2.72
CA PHE A 183 -16.41 10.20 -4.04
C PHE A 183 -15.56 8.96 -4.34
N ASN A 184 -15.31 8.67 -5.62
CA ASN A 184 -14.49 7.53 -6.01
C ASN A 184 -12.99 7.74 -5.73
N SER A 185 -12.56 9.00 -5.60
CA SER A 185 -11.18 9.36 -5.31
C SER A 185 -11.10 10.65 -4.49
N VAL A 186 -9.93 10.93 -3.91
CA VAL A 186 -9.65 12.23 -3.26
C VAL A 186 -9.71 13.35 -4.28
N ASP A 187 -9.28 13.13 -5.54
CA ASP A 187 -9.36 14.15 -6.61
C ASP A 187 -10.78 14.57 -6.94
N ASP A 188 -11.70 13.61 -7.03
CA ASP A 188 -13.11 13.91 -7.26
C ASP A 188 -13.68 14.74 -6.10
N ALA A 189 -13.28 14.43 -4.86
CA ALA A 189 -13.68 15.18 -3.68
C ALA A 189 -13.06 16.59 -3.68
N VAL A 190 -11.78 16.73 -4.06
CA VAL A 190 -11.12 18.05 -4.20
C VAL A 190 -11.79 18.88 -5.29
N ALA A 191 -12.14 18.28 -6.43
CA ALA A 191 -12.88 18.98 -7.49
C ALA A 191 -14.26 19.45 -6.97
N ALA A 192 -14.94 18.64 -6.14
CA ALA A 192 -16.20 19.03 -5.50
C ALA A 192 -16.01 20.16 -4.49
N LEU A 193 -14.89 20.17 -3.73
CA LEU A 193 -14.54 21.25 -2.81
C LEU A 193 -14.24 22.56 -3.56
N GLN A 194 -13.45 22.49 -4.66
CA GLN A 194 -13.13 23.65 -5.49
C GLN A 194 -14.37 24.31 -6.12
N ASN A 195 -15.36 23.51 -6.51
CA ASN A 195 -16.57 24.03 -7.15
C ASN A 195 -17.70 24.35 -6.17
N GLY A 196 -17.47 24.19 -4.87
CA GLY A 196 -18.44 24.49 -3.80
C GLY A 196 -19.60 23.49 -3.69
N THR A 197 -19.42 22.25 -4.18
CA THR A 197 -20.39 21.15 -3.99
C THR A 197 -20.30 20.62 -2.57
N ILE A 198 -19.10 20.60 -1.99
CA ILE A 198 -18.84 20.34 -0.57
C ILE A 198 -18.16 21.54 0.07
N ASP A 199 -18.32 21.69 1.40
CA ASP A 199 -17.72 22.77 2.19
C ASP A 199 -16.35 22.37 2.74
N ALA A 200 -16.16 21.07 3.02
CA ALA A 200 -14.92 20.52 3.54
C ALA A 200 -14.72 19.05 3.12
N LEU A 201 -13.45 18.66 3.08
CA LEU A 201 -12.98 17.30 2.79
C LEU A 201 -12.33 16.72 4.04
N VAL A 202 -12.62 15.45 4.36
CA VAL A 202 -11.89 14.68 5.37
C VAL A 202 -10.90 13.76 4.68
N THR A 203 -9.64 13.85 5.08
CA THR A 203 -8.52 13.06 4.53
C THR A 203 -7.37 13.01 5.54
N ASP A 204 -6.33 12.24 5.27
CA ASP A 204 -5.12 12.18 6.09
C ASP A 204 -4.45 13.56 6.20
N LEU A 205 -3.87 13.84 7.36
CA LEU A 205 -3.29 15.15 7.66
C LEU A 205 -2.24 15.62 6.62
N PRO A 206 -1.26 14.80 6.18
CA PRO A 206 -0.32 15.24 5.14
C PRO A 206 -1.00 15.50 3.79
N GLY A 207 -2.01 14.70 3.43
CA GLY A 207 -2.85 14.92 2.26
C GLY A 207 -3.65 16.22 2.35
N ALA A 208 -4.21 16.52 3.53
CA ALA A 208 -4.93 17.76 3.79
C ALA A 208 -4.05 19.01 3.58
N PHE A 209 -2.78 18.97 4.03
CA PHE A 209 -1.83 20.04 3.75
C PHE A 209 -1.54 20.21 2.26
N TYR A 210 -1.37 19.11 1.54
CA TYR A 210 -1.19 19.16 0.08
C TYR A 210 -2.41 19.77 -0.63
N VAL A 211 -3.62 19.36 -0.25
CA VAL A 211 -4.87 19.93 -0.79
C VAL A 211 -4.92 21.44 -0.52
N ARG A 212 -4.64 21.87 0.72
CA ARG A 212 -4.62 23.28 1.09
C ARG A 212 -3.60 24.09 0.30
N ASP A 213 -2.37 23.60 0.17
CA ASP A 213 -1.23 24.38 -0.32
C ASP A 213 -1.06 24.33 -1.84
N ALA A 214 -1.50 23.23 -2.47
CA ALA A 214 -1.27 22.97 -3.90
C ALA A 214 -2.55 22.94 -4.75
N GLN A 215 -3.70 22.65 -4.14
CA GLN A 215 -4.94 22.42 -4.90
C GLN A 215 -6.03 23.47 -4.62
N LEU A 216 -5.95 24.22 -3.52
CA LEU A 216 -6.89 25.28 -3.20
C LEU A 216 -6.19 26.64 -3.21
N ASP A 217 -6.90 27.70 -3.66
CA ASP A 217 -6.38 29.08 -3.62
C ASP A 217 -6.38 29.67 -2.21
N ASP A 218 -7.36 29.28 -1.39
CA ASP A 218 -7.60 29.80 -0.04
C ASP A 218 -7.99 28.69 0.95
N GLY A 219 -7.39 27.51 0.80
CA GLY A 219 -7.65 26.34 1.66
C GLY A 219 -7.30 26.58 3.13
N VAL A 220 -8.07 26.00 4.03
CA VAL A 220 -7.90 26.09 5.48
C VAL A 220 -7.86 24.68 6.06
N ILE A 221 -6.82 24.37 6.85
CA ILE A 221 -6.86 23.20 7.73
C ILE A 221 -7.69 23.57 8.95
N VAL A 222 -8.88 23.01 9.03
CA VAL A 222 -9.80 23.24 10.15
C VAL A 222 -9.26 22.60 11.41
N GLY A 223 -8.79 21.35 11.30
CA GLY A 223 -8.13 20.66 12.39
C GLY A 223 -8.04 19.17 12.18
N GLN A 224 -7.36 18.50 13.11
CA GLN A 224 -7.23 17.06 13.19
C GLN A 224 -8.43 16.45 13.93
N LEU A 225 -8.80 15.25 13.53
CA LEU A 225 -9.80 14.43 14.18
C LEU A 225 -9.08 13.37 15.04
N ASP A 226 -9.35 13.37 16.33
CA ASP A 226 -8.82 12.37 17.26
C ASP A 226 -9.75 11.15 17.21
N SER A 227 -9.26 10.02 16.75
CA SER A 227 -10.03 8.78 16.76
C SER A 227 -9.81 8.01 18.06
N ALA A 228 -10.85 7.32 18.55
CA ALA A 228 -10.76 6.52 19.78
C ALA A 228 -9.78 5.33 19.65
N GLU A 229 -9.42 4.95 18.43
CA GLU A 229 -8.55 3.82 18.11
C GLU A 229 -7.08 4.22 17.88
N GLY A 230 -6.74 5.51 18.01
CA GLY A 230 -5.42 6.05 17.69
C GLY A 230 -5.35 6.61 16.27
N GLY A 231 -4.13 6.88 15.79
CA GLY A 231 -3.89 7.33 14.42
C GLY A 231 -3.99 6.20 13.39
N ASP A 232 -4.00 6.58 12.13
CA ASP A 232 -3.88 5.64 11.03
C ASP A 232 -2.43 5.15 10.89
N GLU A 233 -2.25 3.85 10.87
CA GLU A 233 -0.96 3.18 10.67
C GLU A 233 -0.83 2.77 9.20
N PHE A 234 0.04 3.45 8.44
CA PHE A 234 0.26 3.12 7.03
C PHE A 234 1.28 2.01 6.87
N ALA A 235 0.91 0.96 6.12
CA ALA A 235 1.75 -0.19 5.83
C ALA A 235 1.75 -0.56 4.34
N PHE A 236 2.77 -1.31 3.92
CA PHE A 236 2.73 -1.94 2.60
C PHE A 236 1.60 -2.97 2.55
N VAL A 237 0.88 -2.96 1.44
CA VAL A 237 -0.06 -4.02 1.09
C VAL A 237 0.66 -5.07 0.25
N LEU A 238 0.44 -6.34 0.59
CA LEU A 238 0.94 -7.49 -0.15
C LEU A 238 -0.23 -8.40 -0.55
N PRO A 239 -0.04 -9.23 -1.59
CA PRO A 239 -1.00 -10.30 -1.86
C PRO A 239 -1.24 -11.14 -0.61
N LYS A 240 -2.48 -11.62 -0.42
CA LYS A 240 -2.80 -12.48 0.73
C LYS A 240 -1.94 -13.72 0.73
N ASP A 241 -1.39 -14.07 1.91
CA ASP A 241 -0.47 -15.19 2.14
C ASP A 241 0.86 -15.04 1.32
N SER A 242 1.33 -13.81 1.14
CA SER A 242 2.60 -13.53 0.47
C SER A 242 3.79 -14.03 1.29
N SER A 243 4.74 -14.72 0.65
CA SER A 243 6.00 -15.12 1.28
C SER A 243 6.89 -13.95 1.65
N LEU A 244 6.66 -12.77 1.07
CA LEU A 244 7.45 -11.57 1.33
C LEU A 244 6.98 -10.80 2.57
N THR A 245 5.81 -11.12 3.15
CA THR A 245 5.23 -10.33 4.25
C THR A 245 6.18 -10.22 5.45
N ALA A 246 6.83 -11.32 5.83
CA ALA A 246 7.77 -11.31 6.95
C ALA A 246 9.04 -10.52 6.62
N ASP A 247 9.62 -10.71 5.45
CA ASP A 247 10.85 -10.06 5.04
C ASP A 247 10.65 -8.54 4.87
N VAL A 248 9.50 -8.12 4.31
CA VAL A 248 9.14 -6.69 4.20
C VAL A 248 8.94 -6.06 5.56
N SER A 249 8.31 -6.78 6.50
CA SER A 249 8.14 -6.31 7.87
C SER A 249 9.48 -6.14 8.57
N GLU A 250 10.42 -7.10 8.42
CA GLU A 250 11.77 -7.01 8.97
C GLU A 250 12.55 -5.82 8.37
N ALA A 251 12.41 -5.58 7.05
CA ALA A 251 13.01 -4.44 6.39
C ALA A 251 12.48 -3.11 6.94
N VAL A 252 11.16 -2.97 7.09
CA VAL A 252 10.54 -1.78 7.69
C VAL A 252 11.00 -1.56 9.12
N ASP A 253 11.06 -2.63 9.93
CA ASP A 253 11.54 -2.54 11.31
C ASP A 253 13.00 -2.13 11.38
N THR A 254 13.86 -2.65 10.51
CA THR A 254 15.27 -2.25 10.37
C THR A 254 15.39 -0.76 10.06
N LEU A 255 14.61 -0.25 9.09
CA LEU A 255 14.60 1.16 8.70
C LEU A 255 14.08 2.08 9.82
N ARG A 256 13.17 1.58 10.65
CA ARG A 256 12.70 2.30 11.84
C ARG A 256 13.79 2.34 12.91
N GLU A 257 14.39 1.19 13.24
CA GLU A 257 15.40 1.08 14.28
C GLU A 257 16.66 1.89 13.99
N ASN A 258 17.05 2.02 12.72
CA ASN A 258 18.22 2.79 12.30
C ASN A 258 17.93 4.29 12.07
N GLY A 259 16.66 4.72 12.19
CA GLY A 259 16.21 6.10 12.05
C GLY A 259 15.94 6.56 10.60
N THR A 260 16.08 5.67 9.61
CA THR A 260 15.86 6.03 8.19
C THR A 260 14.43 6.51 7.94
N LEU A 261 13.41 5.87 8.55
CA LEU A 261 12.01 6.30 8.37
C LEU A 261 11.77 7.72 8.92
N ASP A 262 12.37 8.04 10.07
CA ASP A 262 12.27 9.39 10.67
C ASP A 262 12.96 10.43 9.80
N ASP A 263 14.16 10.13 9.27
CA ASP A 263 14.89 11.02 8.38
C ASP A 263 14.11 11.28 7.08
N LEU A 264 13.54 10.24 6.47
CA LEU A 264 12.70 10.38 5.27
C LEU A 264 11.41 11.16 5.55
N ALA A 265 10.77 10.92 6.69
CA ALA A 265 9.58 11.68 7.08
C ALA A 265 9.93 13.17 7.28
N ALA A 266 11.07 13.47 7.93
CA ALA A 266 11.52 14.84 8.12
C ALA A 266 11.91 15.54 6.79
N GLU A 267 12.38 14.78 5.80
CA GLU A 267 12.74 15.31 4.48
C GLU A 267 11.51 15.66 3.63
N TRP A 268 10.52 14.77 3.60
CA TRP A 268 9.41 14.84 2.64
C TRP A 268 8.10 15.34 3.23
N ILE A 269 7.82 15.01 4.49
CA ILE A 269 6.56 15.36 5.15
C ILE A 269 6.82 16.56 6.07
N ALA A 270 6.23 17.70 5.73
CA ALA A 270 6.34 18.89 6.57
C ALA A 270 5.73 18.61 7.95
N ASP A 271 6.50 18.87 9.01
CA ASP A 271 5.99 18.88 10.39
C ASP A 271 5.12 20.12 10.60
N GLN A 272 3.90 20.09 10.05
CA GLN A 272 2.91 21.13 10.19
C GLN A 272 1.86 20.67 11.20
N GLY A 273 1.89 21.28 12.37
CA GLY A 273 0.86 21.03 13.37
C GLY A 273 -0.50 21.61 12.95
N ALA A 274 -1.57 20.89 13.27
CA ALA A 274 -2.94 21.38 13.17
C ALA A 274 -3.64 21.23 14.52
N PRO A 275 -4.62 22.09 14.89
CA PRO A 275 -5.36 21.95 16.14
C PRO A 275 -6.17 20.64 16.13
N VAL A 276 -6.27 19.98 17.28
CA VAL A 276 -7.17 18.84 17.44
C VAL A 276 -8.57 19.38 17.74
N LEU A 277 -9.53 19.02 16.90
CA LEU A 277 -10.95 19.36 17.09
C LEU A 277 -11.57 18.51 18.21
N LYS A 278 -12.45 19.12 19.01
CA LYS A 278 -13.12 18.46 20.13
C LYS A 278 -14.62 18.65 20.09
#